data_f0787e554632805f88403f78a1bb570e
#
_entry.id   f0787e554632805f88403f78a1bb570e
#
_cell.length_a   1.000
_cell.length_b   1.000
_cell.length_c   1.000
_cell.angle_alpha   90.00
_cell.angle_beta   90.00
_cell.angle_gamma   90.00
#
_symmetry.space_group_name_H-M   'P 1'
#
loop_
_entity.id
_entity.type
_entity.pdbx_description
1 polymer ?
#
loop_
_entity_poly.entity_id
_entity_poly.type
_entity_poly.pdbx_seq_one_letter_code
_entity_poly.pdbx_strand_id
1 'polypeptide(L)'
;MTKGKQLAKLAKKRKKNVPHGYKGIAEYHEGAYECNYVSPYSKSAHNENADVMLILQDWASDESLSRPKDPNIVSLGYSPELPTNKNLIALLDTHFGIPLSDTYATNLFPFVKLGNMSSYIPSRDLMEAAINFAIPQIEVVSPKIVICLGLRVFNTISKSLEKPTPKNLVEAIPNHFKYKDTFIWAQSH
;
A
#
# COMPACT_ATOMS: atom_id res chain seq x y z
N MET A 1 -4.69 -6.66 22.53
CA MET A 1 -3.77 -5.63 22.01
C MET A 1 -4.56 -4.73 21.07
N THR A 2 -4.46 -3.39 21.16
CA THR A 2 -5.19 -2.46 20.28
C THR A 2 -4.73 -2.58 18.83
N LYS A 3 -5.58 -2.19 17.86
CA LYS A 3 -5.26 -2.16 16.42
C LYS A 3 -3.97 -1.36 16.17
N GLY A 4 -3.86 -0.14 16.71
CA GLY A 4 -2.66 0.69 16.56
C GLY A 4 -1.38 0.04 17.07
N LYS A 5 -1.41 -0.68 18.20
CA LYS A 5 -0.24 -1.44 18.66
C LYS A 5 0.14 -2.60 17.72
N GLN A 6 -0.84 -3.25 17.08
CA GLN A 6 -0.60 -4.30 16.11
C GLN A 6 0.02 -3.73 14.83
N LEU A 7 -0.53 -2.63 14.30
CA LEU A 7 0.01 -1.93 13.13
C LEU A 7 1.42 -1.40 13.37
N ALA A 8 1.69 -0.83 14.55
CA ALA A 8 3.04 -0.39 14.93
C ALA A 8 4.04 -1.57 15.02
N LYS A 9 3.60 -2.77 15.42
CA LYS A 9 4.45 -3.97 15.39
C LYS A 9 4.82 -4.37 13.96
N LEU A 10 3.88 -4.27 13.02
CA LEU A 10 4.15 -4.52 11.59
C LEU A 10 5.14 -3.49 11.02
N ALA A 11 4.99 -2.21 11.38
CA ALA A 11 5.95 -1.18 10.98
C ALA A 11 7.36 -1.45 11.53
N LYS A 12 7.48 -1.87 12.79
CA LYS A 12 8.76 -2.29 13.38
C LYS A 12 9.36 -3.51 12.66
N LYS A 13 8.51 -4.49 12.29
CA LYS A 13 8.92 -5.66 11.51
C LYS A 13 9.49 -5.23 10.15
N ARG A 14 8.82 -4.32 9.44
CA ARG A 14 9.27 -3.79 8.15
C ARG A 14 10.66 -3.13 8.28
N LYS A 15 10.85 -2.25 9.29
CA LYS A 15 12.13 -1.57 9.52
C LYS A 15 13.30 -2.53 9.74
N LYS A 16 13.05 -3.66 10.39
CA LYS A 16 14.10 -4.64 10.75
C LYS A 16 14.41 -5.66 9.67
N ASN A 17 13.48 -5.90 8.75
CA ASN A 17 13.57 -7.01 7.80
C ASN A 17 13.48 -6.49 6.36
N VAL A 18 14.47 -5.68 5.94
CA VAL A 18 14.60 -5.27 4.54
C VAL A 18 15.14 -6.46 3.75
N PRO A 19 14.45 -6.93 2.70
CA PRO A 19 14.91 -8.06 1.92
C PRO A 19 16.18 -7.73 1.13
N HIS A 20 17.01 -8.73 0.87
CA HIS A 20 18.19 -8.57 0.02
C HIS A 20 17.78 -8.05 -1.38
N GLY A 21 18.54 -7.10 -1.92
CA GLY A 21 18.26 -6.47 -3.22
C GLY A 21 17.30 -5.28 -3.17
N TYR A 22 16.87 -4.87 -1.98
CA TYR A 22 16.04 -3.69 -1.75
C TYR A 22 16.66 -2.79 -0.69
N LYS A 23 16.15 -1.57 -0.57
CA LYS A 23 16.57 -0.62 0.46
C LYS A 23 15.44 -0.31 1.45
N GLY A 24 15.83 0.04 2.67
CA GLY A 24 14.92 0.56 3.67
C GLY A 24 14.59 2.03 3.43
N ILE A 25 13.42 2.46 3.87
CA ILE A 25 13.00 3.87 3.74
C ILE A 25 13.93 4.81 4.51
N ALA A 26 14.48 4.35 5.64
CA ALA A 26 15.39 5.14 6.48
C ALA A 26 16.75 5.43 5.83
N GLU A 27 17.10 4.76 4.73
CA GLU A 27 18.39 4.94 4.05
C GLU A 27 18.47 6.25 3.25
N TYR A 28 17.35 6.97 3.10
CA TYR A 28 17.28 8.21 2.31
C TYR A 28 17.15 9.43 3.18
N HIS A 29 17.92 10.49 2.85
CA HIS A 29 17.86 11.81 3.48
C HIS A 29 17.89 11.73 5.02
N GLU A 30 18.83 10.94 5.56
CA GLU A 30 19.00 10.78 7.01
C GLU A 30 17.72 10.27 7.71
N GLY A 31 16.92 9.47 7.02
CA GLY A 31 15.67 8.91 7.54
C GLY A 31 14.46 9.85 7.50
N ALA A 32 14.54 10.97 6.77
CA ALA A 32 13.46 11.96 6.71
C ALA A 32 12.10 11.39 6.26
N TYR A 33 12.12 10.36 5.43
CA TYR A 33 10.90 9.69 4.94
C TYR A 33 10.40 8.57 5.87
N GLU A 34 11.20 8.15 6.84
CA GLU A 34 10.84 7.05 7.74
C GLU A 34 9.63 7.41 8.61
N CYS A 35 8.86 6.40 8.99
CA CYS A 35 7.63 6.59 9.74
C CYS A 35 7.28 5.37 10.61
N ASN A 36 6.31 5.52 11.48
CA ASN A 36 5.83 4.45 12.37
C ASN A 36 4.70 3.62 11.74
N TYR A 37 4.58 3.66 10.42
CA TYR A 37 3.63 2.88 9.63
C TYR A 37 4.37 1.87 8.73
N VAL A 38 3.64 0.92 8.17
CA VAL A 38 4.20 -0.05 7.20
C VAL A 38 4.62 0.67 5.92
N SER A 39 3.80 1.63 5.47
CA SER A 39 4.13 2.50 4.33
C SER A 39 4.04 3.97 4.75
N PRO A 40 4.89 4.86 4.19
CA PRO A 40 4.74 6.30 4.40
C PRO A 40 3.38 6.85 3.95
N TYR A 41 2.73 6.24 2.97
CA TYR A 41 1.40 6.64 2.51
C TYR A 41 0.38 6.71 3.65
N SER A 42 0.53 5.83 4.65
CA SER A 42 -0.30 5.84 5.85
C SER A 42 -0.13 7.08 6.74
N LYS A 43 0.83 7.98 6.49
CA LYS A 43 0.92 9.25 7.24
C LYS A 43 -0.36 10.09 7.09
N SER A 44 -0.96 10.10 5.91
CA SER A 44 -2.19 10.84 5.62
C SER A 44 -3.46 9.98 5.62
N ALA A 45 -3.33 8.66 5.73
CA ALA A 45 -4.44 7.70 5.64
C ALA A 45 -4.20 6.55 6.62
N HIS A 46 -4.37 6.80 7.92
CA HIS A 46 -4.08 5.81 8.98
C HIS A 46 -5.27 5.54 9.90
N ASN A 47 -6.49 5.77 9.43
CA ASN A 47 -7.69 5.46 10.20
C ASN A 47 -7.79 3.94 10.43
N GLU A 48 -7.40 3.47 11.61
CA GLU A 48 -7.40 2.04 11.96
C GLU A 48 -8.81 1.42 12.06
N ASN A 49 -9.86 2.25 12.00
CA ASN A 49 -11.27 1.85 11.97
C ASN A 49 -11.94 2.21 10.64
N ALA A 50 -11.16 2.43 9.59
CA ALA A 50 -11.69 2.77 8.28
C ALA A 50 -12.57 1.65 7.70
N ASP A 51 -13.69 2.02 7.09
CA ASP A 51 -14.50 1.13 6.27
C ASP A 51 -13.86 0.84 4.91
N VAL A 52 -13.02 1.76 4.41
CA VAL A 52 -12.33 1.68 3.12
C VAL A 52 -10.82 1.61 3.35
N MET A 53 -10.19 0.57 2.82
CA MET A 53 -8.73 0.43 2.79
C MET A 53 -8.22 0.43 1.36
N LEU A 54 -7.11 1.13 1.13
CA LEU A 54 -6.46 1.26 -0.17
C LEU A 54 -5.12 0.53 -0.15
N ILE A 55 -4.85 -0.27 -1.18
CA ILE A 55 -3.55 -0.93 -1.36
C ILE A 55 -2.98 -0.57 -2.73
N LEU A 56 -1.90 0.22 -2.73
CA LEU A 56 -1.11 0.53 -3.90
C LEU A 56 0.03 -0.49 -4.04
N GLN A 57 0.69 -0.57 -5.21
CA GLN A 57 1.74 -1.57 -5.40
C GLN A 57 2.97 -1.27 -4.55
N ASP A 58 3.68 -0.20 -4.86
CA ASP A 58 4.93 0.22 -4.22
C ASP A 58 4.93 1.73 -3.98
N TRP A 59 5.72 2.16 -3.00
CA TRP A 59 5.72 3.56 -2.58
C TRP A 59 6.68 4.42 -3.40
N ALA A 60 7.92 3.95 -3.58
CA ALA A 60 8.99 4.72 -4.20
C ALA A 60 10.07 3.80 -4.79
N SER A 61 10.96 4.39 -5.57
CA SER A 61 12.17 3.75 -6.08
C SER A 61 13.44 4.47 -5.60
N ASP A 62 14.58 3.80 -5.68
CA ASP A 62 15.88 4.35 -5.34
C ASP A 62 16.17 5.64 -6.11
N GLU A 63 15.95 5.65 -7.43
CA GLU A 63 16.13 6.86 -8.24
C GLU A 63 15.22 8.01 -7.79
N SER A 64 13.95 7.73 -7.47
CA SER A 64 13.02 8.77 -7.04
C SER A 64 13.40 9.40 -5.70
N LEU A 65 13.89 8.58 -4.75
CA LEU A 65 14.27 9.05 -3.42
C LEU A 65 15.70 9.62 -3.36
N SER A 66 16.54 9.36 -4.36
CA SER A 66 17.87 9.98 -4.50
C SER A 66 17.80 11.41 -5.02
N ARG A 67 16.64 11.88 -5.49
CA ARG A 67 16.39 13.28 -5.86
C ARG A 67 16.37 14.18 -4.62
N PRO A 68 16.41 15.51 -4.77
CA PRO A 68 16.25 16.41 -3.64
C PRO A 68 15.03 16.08 -2.79
N LYS A 69 15.19 16.23 -1.48
CA LYS A 69 14.13 15.91 -0.50
C LYS A 69 12.86 16.71 -0.79
N ASP A 70 11.74 16.01 -0.95
CA ASP A 70 10.43 16.61 -1.13
C ASP A 70 9.73 16.79 0.24
N PRO A 71 9.48 18.03 0.70
CA PRO A 71 8.83 18.30 1.96
C PRO A 71 7.39 17.76 2.06
N ASN A 72 6.68 17.65 0.93
CA ASN A 72 5.33 17.06 0.91
C ASN A 72 5.40 15.56 1.20
N ILE A 73 6.34 14.84 0.60
CA ILE A 73 6.53 13.41 0.88
C ILE A 73 6.96 13.20 2.34
N VAL A 74 7.78 14.09 2.90
CA VAL A 74 8.15 14.04 4.32
C VAL A 74 6.93 14.17 5.22
N SER A 75 6.06 15.14 4.97
CA SER A 75 4.90 15.43 5.81
C SER A 75 3.72 14.49 5.54
N LEU A 76 3.33 14.34 4.28
CA LEU A 76 2.12 13.63 3.86
C LEU A 76 2.34 12.13 3.61
N GLY A 77 3.59 11.72 3.33
CA GLY A 77 3.92 10.35 2.94
C GLY A 77 3.65 10.05 1.46
N TYR A 78 3.21 11.01 0.69
CA TYR A 78 3.00 10.91 -0.77
C TYR A 78 3.16 12.27 -1.44
N SER A 79 3.35 12.29 -2.76
CA SER A 79 3.35 13.53 -3.55
C SER A 79 1.94 13.85 -4.04
N PRO A 80 1.30 14.94 -3.58
CA PRO A 80 -0.06 15.29 -3.98
C PRO A 80 -0.15 15.68 -5.47
N GLU A 81 0.97 16.06 -6.09
CA GLU A 81 1.00 16.47 -7.49
C GLU A 81 0.96 15.31 -8.49
N LEU A 82 1.26 14.09 -8.05
CA LEU A 82 1.20 12.93 -8.93
C LEU A 82 -0.23 12.65 -9.41
N PRO A 83 -0.44 12.43 -10.73
CA PRO A 83 -1.77 12.16 -11.28
C PRO A 83 -2.52 11.04 -10.58
N THR A 84 -1.83 9.95 -10.25
CA THR A 84 -2.41 8.82 -9.52
C THR A 84 -3.03 9.26 -8.19
N ASN A 85 -2.34 10.13 -7.43
CA ASN A 85 -2.82 10.58 -6.13
C ASN A 85 -3.98 11.57 -6.27
N LYS A 86 -3.89 12.50 -7.25
CA LYS A 86 -5.00 13.42 -7.57
C LYS A 86 -6.27 12.65 -7.95
N ASN A 87 -6.13 11.68 -8.85
CA ASN A 87 -7.25 10.86 -9.30
C ASN A 87 -7.84 10.02 -8.15
N LEU A 88 -6.99 9.41 -7.32
CA LEU A 88 -7.43 8.63 -6.18
C LEU A 88 -8.27 9.47 -5.19
N ILE A 89 -7.78 10.66 -4.84
CA ILE A 89 -8.50 11.58 -3.93
C ILE A 89 -9.83 12.01 -4.55
N ALA A 90 -9.85 12.36 -5.84
CA ALA A 90 -11.08 12.72 -6.54
C ALA A 90 -12.09 11.57 -6.62
N LEU A 91 -11.63 10.33 -6.82
CA LEU A 91 -12.49 9.15 -6.84
C LEU A 91 -13.07 8.83 -5.46
N LEU A 92 -12.29 9.00 -4.39
CA LEU A 92 -12.79 8.83 -3.02
C LEU A 92 -13.89 9.83 -2.70
N ASP A 93 -13.69 11.10 -3.03
CA ASP A 93 -14.68 12.15 -2.84
C ASP A 93 -15.94 11.87 -3.68
N THR A 94 -15.79 11.59 -4.98
CA THR A 94 -16.91 11.41 -5.91
C THR A 94 -17.76 10.18 -5.61
N HIS A 95 -17.13 9.05 -5.27
CA HIS A 95 -17.83 7.76 -5.15
C HIS A 95 -18.16 7.35 -3.72
N PHE A 96 -17.41 7.84 -2.75
CA PHE A 96 -17.60 7.48 -1.34
C PHE A 96 -17.95 8.70 -0.47
N GLY A 97 -17.73 9.92 -0.94
CA GLY A 97 -17.94 11.14 -0.17
C GLY A 97 -17.02 11.26 1.05
N ILE A 98 -15.83 10.66 1.00
CA ILE A 98 -14.89 10.64 2.11
C ILE A 98 -13.51 11.20 1.72
N PRO A 99 -12.84 11.93 2.61
CA PRO A 99 -11.47 12.35 2.40
C PRO A 99 -10.49 11.17 2.57
N LEU A 100 -9.28 11.32 2.05
CA LEU A 100 -8.22 10.29 2.19
C LEU A 100 -7.93 9.96 3.66
N SER A 101 -8.01 10.94 4.57
CA SER A 101 -7.80 10.76 6.01
C SER A 101 -8.76 9.78 6.68
N ASP A 102 -9.93 9.57 6.13
CA ASP A 102 -10.93 8.64 6.67
C ASP A 102 -10.68 7.20 6.22
N THR A 103 -9.72 7.00 5.32
CA THR A 103 -9.29 5.69 4.84
C THR A 103 -8.10 5.14 5.61
N TYR A 104 -7.77 3.87 5.38
CA TYR A 104 -6.46 3.31 5.67
C TYR A 104 -5.75 3.00 4.36
N ALA A 105 -4.62 3.64 4.08
CA ALA A 105 -3.89 3.41 2.84
C ALA A 105 -2.47 2.90 3.10
N THR A 106 -2.04 1.92 2.31
CA THR A 106 -0.72 1.32 2.40
C THR A 106 -0.22 0.86 1.04
N ASN A 107 1.03 0.42 0.98
CA ASN A 107 1.59 -0.23 -0.18
C ASN A 107 1.75 -1.74 0.05
N LEU A 108 1.47 -2.53 -0.98
CA LEU A 108 1.69 -3.96 -1.00
C LEU A 108 3.16 -4.29 -0.74
N PHE A 109 4.06 -3.57 -1.42
CA PHE A 109 5.51 -3.69 -1.27
C PHE A 109 6.05 -2.47 -0.50
N PRO A 110 6.39 -2.62 0.80
CA PRO A 110 6.72 -1.50 1.67
C PRO A 110 8.23 -1.19 1.74
N PHE A 111 9.00 -1.62 0.76
CA PHE A 111 10.43 -1.37 0.63
C PHE A 111 10.74 -0.56 -0.62
N VAL A 112 11.95 -0.01 -0.70
CA VAL A 112 12.40 0.77 -1.86
C VAL A 112 13.06 -0.14 -2.86
N LYS A 113 12.51 -0.21 -4.07
CA LYS A 113 13.09 -0.98 -5.19
C LYS A 113 14.26 -0.23 -5.80
N LEU A 114 15.29 -0.96 -6.23
CA LEU A 114 16.41 -0.38 -6.96
C LEU A 114 16.00 0.09 -8.35
N GLY A 115 16.70 1.09 -8.87
CA GLY A 115 16.41 1.69 -10.17
C GLY A 115 15.25 2.69 -10.11
N ASN A 116 14.43 2.73 -11.15
CA ASN A 116 13.33 3.70 -11.33
C ASN A 116 11.95 3.12 -10.97
N MET A 117 10.90 3.97 -11.08
CA MET A 117 9.52 3.56 -10.76
C MET A 117 8.97 2.44 -11.65
N SER A 118 9.53 2.25 -12.84
CA SER A 118 9.16 1.14 -13.75
C SER A 118 9.93 -0.16 -13.49
N SER A 119 10.94 -0.14 -12.59
CA SER A 119 11.71 -1.33 -12.24
C SER A 119 10.81 -2.44 -11.70
N TYR A 120 11.07 -3.65 -12.18
CA TYR A 120 10.25 -4.82 -11.87
C TYR A 120 10.53 -5.35 -10.45
N ILE A 121 9.47 -5.69 -9.73
CA ILE A 121 9.55 -6.43 -8.48
C ILE A 121 9.10 -7.87 -8.76
N PRO A 122 9.89 -8.90 -8.49
CA PRO A 122 9.49 -10.30 -8.69
C PRO A 122 8.17 -10.65 -7.99
N SER A 123 7.35 -11.48 -8.62
CA SER A 123 6.05 -11.88 -8.04
C SER A 123 6.21 -12.60 -6.71
N ARG A 124 7.30 -13.35 -6.52
CA ARG A 124 7.62 -13.98 -5.25
C ARG A 124 7.77 -12.95 -4.12
N ASP A 125 8.50 -11.86 -4.39
CA ASP A 125 8.79 -10.82 -3.39
C ASP A 125 7.52 -10.03 -3.05
N LEU A 126 6.65 -9.78 -4.05
CA LEU A 126 5.33 -9.19 -3.80
C LEU A 126 4.45 -10.10 -2.94
N MET A 127 4.45 -11.43 -3.21
CA MET A 127 3.68 -12.38 -2.40
C MET A 127 4.21 -12.45 -0.96
N GLU A 128 5.52 -12.47 -0.79
CA GLU A 128 6.14 -12.44 0.53
C GLU A 128 5.77 -11.16 1.30
N ALA A 129 5.80 -10.02 0.63
CA ALA A 129 5.35 -8.75 1.20
C ALA A 129 3.85 -8.75 1.54
N ALA A 130 3.01 -9.32 0.67
CA ALA A 130 1.57 -9.47 0.95
C ALA A 130 1.32 -10.26 2.22
N ILE A 131 1.94 -11.43 2.36
CA ILE A 131 1.78 -12.33 3.51
C ILE A 131 2.33 -11.69 4.79
N ASN A 132 3.46 -10.99 4.69
CA ASN A 132 4.13 -10.42 5.86
C ASN A 132 3.57 -9.08 6.32
N PHE A 133 2.92 -8.32 5.44
CA PHE A 133 2.51 -6.93 5.73
C PHE A 133 1.09 -6.59 5.28
N ALA A 134 0.71 -6.78 4.01
CA ALA A 134 -0.57 -6.30 3.51
C ALA A 134 -1.75 -7.07 4.12
N ILE A 135 -1.73 -8.40 4.08
CA ILE A 135 -2.79 -9.25 4.65
C ILE A 135 -2.93 -9.03 6.17
N PRO A 136 -1.84 -9.02 6.97
CA PRO A 136 -1.94 -8.67 8.39
C PRO A 136 -2.53 -7.28 8.66
N GLN A 137 -2.27 -6.28 7.80
CA GLN A 137 -2.92 -4.97 7.93
C GLN A 137 -4.42 -5.06 7.63
N ILE A 138 -4.85 -5.80 6.58
CA ILE A 138 -6.26 -6.05 6.29
C ILE A 138 -6.95 -6.68 7.51
N GLU A 139 -6.33 -7.68 8.13
CA GLU A 139 -6.88 -8.37 9.30
C GLU A 139 -7.00 -7.46 10.53
N VAL A 140 -6.02 -6.58 10.74
CA VAL A 140 -6.01 -5.66 11.89
C VAL A 140 -7.03 -4.54 11.69
N VAL A 141 -7.04 -3.89 10.52
CA VAL A 141 -7.98 -2.81 10.20
C VAL A 141 -9.40 -3.36 10.08
N SER A 142 -9.56 -4.54 9.47
CA SER A 142 -10.85 -5.20 9.21
C SER A 142 -11.85 -4.27 8.52
N PRO A 143 -11.49 -3.68 7.36
CA PRO A 143 -12.35 -2.75 6.64
C PRO A 143 -13.53 -3.50 6.00
N LYS A 144 -14.59 -2.78 5.61
CA LYS A 144 -15.67 -3.35 4.79
C LYS A 144 -15.19 -3.68 3.38
N ILE A 145 -14.33 -2.81 2.82
CA ILE A 145 -13.77 -2.99 1.47
C ILE A 145 -12.29 -2.65 1.42
N VAL A 146 -11.53 -3.48 0.71
CA VAL A 146 -10.16 -3.21 0.27
C VAL A 146 -10.17 -2.93 -1.22
N ILE A 147 -9.69 -1.79 -1.64
CA ILE A 147 -9.50 -1.42 -3.05
C ILE A 147 -8.03 -1.62 -3.40
N CYS A 148 -7.76 -2.64 -4.22
CA CYS A 148 -6.45 -2.92 -4.78
C CYS A 148 -6.24 -2.09 -6.05
N LEU A 149 -5.31 -1.15 -6.04
CA LEU A 149 -5.03 -0.30 -7.19
C LEU A 149 -4.11 -1.02 -8.18
N GLY A 150 -4.71 -1.46 -9.26
CA GLY A 150 -4.07 -2.21 -10.33
C GLY A 150 -4.17 -3.73 -10.20
N LEU A 151 -4.20 -4.39 -11.37
CA LEU A 151 -4.35 -5.85 -11.50
C LEU A 151 -3.30 -6.62 -10.70
N ARG A 152 -2.07 -6.13 -10.70
CA ARG A 152 -0.95 -6.83 -10.04
C ARG A 152 -1.11 -6.88 -8.53
N VAL A 153 -1.60 -5.79 -7.91
CA VAL A 153 -1.90 -5.76 -6.48
C VAL A 153 -3.02 -6.75 -6.16
N PHE A 154 -4.12 -6.68 -6.90
CA PHE A 154 -5.25 -7.58 -6.72
C PHE A 154 -4.84 -9.06 -6.86
N ASN A 155 -4.15 -9.41 -7.95
CA ASN A 155 -3.71 -10.78 -8.19
C ASN A 155 -2.73 -11.29 -7.13
N THR A 156 -1.86 -10.43 -6.61
CA THR A 156 -0.94 -10.82 -5.53
C THR A 156 -1.72 -11.14 -4.25
N ILE A 157 -2.66 -10.28 -3.85
CA ILE A 157 -3.53 -10.53 -2.68
C ILE A 157 -4.37 -11.80 -2.90
N SER A 158 -5.01 -11.92 -4.08
CA SER A 158 -5.82 -13.10 -4.45
C SER A 158 -5.02 -14.39 -4.32
N LYS A 159 -3.86 -14.45 -4.95
CA LYS A 159 -2.99 -15.63 -4.93
C LYS A 159 -2.49 -15.96 -3.52
N SER A 160 -2.16 -14.94 -2.72
CA SER A 160 -1.73 -15.14 -1.34
C SER A 160 -2.84 -15.64 -0.43
N LEU A 161 -4.10 -15.48 -0.84
CA LEU A 161 -5.30 -15.98 -0.16
C LEU A 161 -5.91 -17.20 -0.87
N GLU A 162 -5.18 -17.83 -1.79
CA GLU A 162 -5.60 -19.01 -2.57
C GLU A 162 -6.91 -18.77 -3.36
N LYS A 163 -7.07 -17.56 -3.91
CA LYS A 163 -8.19 -17.16 -4.74
C LYS A 163 -7.79 -17.10 -6.23
N PRO A 164 -8.77 -17.24 -7.14
CA PRO A 164 -8.53 -17.09 -8.57
C PRO A 164 -7.88 -15.75 -8.92
N THR A 165 -7.00 -15.79 -9.93
CA THR A 165 -6.31 -14.60 -10.43
C THR A 165 -6.78 -14.30 -11.85
N PRO A 166 -7.55 -13.22 -12.08
CA PRO A 166 -7.97 -12.82 -13.41
C PRO A 166 -6.80 -12.37 -14.28
N LYS A 167 -6.97 -12.46 -15.60
CA LYS A 167 -5.92 -12.16 -16.59
C LYS A 167 -5.75 -10.66 -16.83
N ASN A 168 -6.79 -9.89 -16.62
CA ASN A 168 -6.81 -8.45 -16.88
C ASN A 168 -7.78 -7.73 -15.93
N LEU A 169 -7.78 -6.39 -15.93
CA LEU A 169 -8.66 -5.59 -15.06
C LEU A 169 -10.14 -5.72 -15.41
N VAL A 170 -10.47 -5.93 -16.68
CA VAL A 170 -11.88 -6.10 -17.10
C VAL A 170 -12.47 -7.35 -16.47
N GLU A 171 -11.67 -8.41 -16.34
CA GLU A 171 -12.06 -9.60 -15.60
C GLU A 171 -11.99 -9.41 -14.07
N ALA A 172 -11.02 -8.65 -13.58
CA ALA A 172 -10.79 -8.48 -12.15
C ALA A 172 -11.89 -7.66 -11.45
N ILE A 173 -12.33 -6.57 -12.07
CA ILE A 173 -13.30 -5.63 -11.45
C ILE A 173 -14.61 -6.32 -11.06
N PRO A 174 -15.28 -7.12 -11.92
CA PRO A 174 -16.49 -7.83 -11.53
C PRO A 174 -16.21 -9.04 -10.60
N ASN A 175 -15.00 -9.56 -10.57
CA ASN A 175 -14.62 -10.76 -9.82
C ASN A 175 -14.01 -10.43 -8.45
N HIS A 176 -14.62 -9.47 -7.73
CA HIS A 176 -14.29 -9.25 -6.32
C HIS A 176 -14.61 -10.48 -5.47
N PHE A 177 -13.93 -10.63 -4.35
CA PHE A 177 -14.16 -11.76 -3.46
C PHE A 177 -14.19 -11.31 -1.99
N LYS A 178 -14.76 -12.14 -1.13
CA LYS A 178 -14.78 -11.92 0.30
C LYS A 178 -13.63 -12.68 1.00
N TYR A 179 -12.92 -11.97 1.86
CA TYR A 179 -11.92 -12.52 2.77
C TYR A 179 -12.31 -12.14 4.20
N LYS A 180 -12.69 -13.12 5.02
CA LYS A 180 -13.37 -12.90 6.31
C LYS A 180 -14.60 -12.00 6.09
N ASP A 181 -14.67 -10.84 6.72
CA ASP A 181 -15.79 -9.89 6.57
C ASP A 181 -15.48 -8.74 5.60
N THR A 182 -14.34 -8.77 4.93
CA THR A 182 -13.85 -7.74 4.02
C THR A 182 -14.06 -8.13 2.56
N PHE A 183 -14.58 -7.24 1.73
CA PHE A 183 -14.57 -7.39 0.27
C PHE A 183 -13.23 -6.92 -0.30
N ILE A 184 -12.61 -7.73 -1.14
CA ILE A 184 -11.37 -7.39 -1.87
C ILE A 184 -11.74 -7.10 -3.31
N TRP A 185 -11.44 -5.89 -3.76
CA TRP A 185 -11.84 -5.36 -5.07
C TRP A 185 -10.64 -4.85 -5.85
N ALA A 186 -10.67 -5.05 -7.19
CA ALA A 186 -9.68 -4.49 -8.11
C ALA A 186 -10.18 -3.16 -8.68
N GLN A 187 -9.31 -2.17 -8.79
CA GLN A 187 -9.58 -0.88 -9.43
C GLN A 187 -8.38 -0.47 -10.31
N SER A 188 -8.65 0.17 -11.45
CA SER A 188 -7.62 0.86 -12.23
C SER A 188 -7.11 2.11 -11.48
N HIS A 189 -5.90 2.52 -11.78
CA HIS A 189 -5.29 3.75 -11.24
C HIS A 189 -4.83 4.68 -12.36
#